data_bff11e85a37a873bc094a4e1f1e19b41
#
_entry.id   bff11e85a37a873bc094a4e1f1e19b41
#
_cell.length_a   1.000
_cell.length_b   1.000
_cell.length_c   1.000
_cell.angle_alpha   90.00
_cell.angle_beta   90.00
_cell.angle_gamma   90.00
#
_symmetry.space_group_name_H-M   'P 1'
#
loop_
_entity.id
_entity.type
_entity.pdbx_description
1 polymer ?
#
loop_
_entity_poly.entity_id
_entity_poly.type
_entity_poly.pdbx_seq_one_letter_code
_entity_poly.pdbx_strand_id
1 'polypeptide(L)'
;MISPVDVLGAIADDKSLLLFRAIASSDSEVDTDTLVTRLHITKKQYYSRMGKLTRNKLVYRTSGRYFPTSLCKIVCETQTIIGKAIADYWKLKAVDGLENSDSDQMPKEEYDKVVDALIDNDMIKKGLRTKSRIPLEIV
;
A
#
# COMPACT_ATOMS: atom_id res chain seq x y z
N MET A 1 7.14 0.15 20.40
CA MET A 1 6.99 -0.67 19.17
C MET A 1 6.08 0.06 18.19
N ILE A 2 6.42 0.08 16.92
CA ILE A 2 5.59 0.70 15.90
C ILE A 2 4.30 -0.10 15.65
N SER A 3 3.23 0.58 15.29
CA SER A 3 1.93 -0.02 14.98
C SER A 3 1.58 0.18 13.50
N PRO A 4 0.60 -0.58 12.97
CA PRO A 4 0.09 -0.31 11.63
C PRO A 4 -0.40 1.13 11.45
N VAL A 5 -1.01 1.72 12.48
CA VAL A 5 -1.46 3.11 12.44
C VAL A 5 -0.28 4.08 12.27
N ASP A 6 0.82 3.83 12.97
CA ASP A 6 2.04 4.65 12.87
C ASP A 6 2.62 4.60 11.45
N VAL A 7 2.71 3.40 10.88
CA VAL A 7 3.23 3.20 9.52
C VAL A 7 2.33 3.88 8.49
N LEU A 8 1.03 3.64 8.55
CA LEU A 8 0.08 4.25 7.63
C LEU A 8 0.05 5.77 7.78
N GLY A 9 0.12 6.27 9.00
CA GLY A 9 0.18 7.71 9.27
C GLY A 9 1.41 8.38 8.67
N ALA A 10 2.54 7.67 8.62
CA ALA A 10 3.78 8.20 8.05
C ALA A 10 3.70 8.43 6.53
N ILE A 11 2.81 7.74 5.84
CA ILE A 11 2.64 7.81 4.37
C ILE A 11 1.26 8.35 3.96
N ALA A 12 0.50 8.92 4.87
CA ALA A 12 -0.91 9.27 4.66
C ALA A 12 -1.14 10.59 3.92
N ASP A 13 -0.12 11.33 3.52
CA ASP A 13 -0.26 12.54 2.71
C ASP A 13 0.48 12.39 1.37
N ASP A 14 0.07 13.17 0.37
CA ASP A 14 0.57 13.04 -1.00
C ASP A 14 2.10 13.13 -1.09
N LYS A 15 2.71 14.08 -0.41
CA LYS A 15 4.16 14.29 -0.49
C LYS A 15 4.92 13.16 0.21
N SER A 16 4.45 12.71 1.37
CA SER A 16 5.07 11.60 2.09
C SER A 16 4.95 10.29 1.31
N LEU A 17 3.79 10.04 0.68
CA LEU A 17 3.58 8.85 -0.14
C LEU A 17 4.50 8.84 -1.36
N LEU A 18 4.62 9.96 -2.06
CA LEU A 18 5.51 10.07 -3.21
C LEU A 18 6.98 9.88 -2.81
N LEU A 19 7.38 10.47 -1.69
CA LEU A 19 8.73 10.33 -1.16
C LEU A 19 9.01 8.87 -0.79
N PHE A 20 8.10 8.23 -0.07
CA PHE A 20 8.18 6.83 0.32
C PHE A 20 8.31 5.92 -0.91
N ARG A 21 7.49 6.13 -1.93
CA ARG A 21 7.52 5.33 -3.16
C ARG A 21 8.82 5.51 -3.94
N ALA A 22 9.32 6.73 -3.99
CA ALA A 22 10.60 7.03 -4.66
C ALA A 22 11.76 6.25 -4.01
N ILE A 23 11.79 6.21 -2.68
CA ILE A 23 12.82 5.49 -1.93
C ILE A 23 12.64 3.97 -2.07
N ALA A 24 11.40 3.48 -1.97
CA ALA A 24 11.11 2.05 -2.07
C ALA A 24 11.45 1.47 -3.45
N SER A 25 11.31 2.26 -4.50
CA SER A 25 11.56 1.85 -5.89
C SER A 25 13.04 1.95 -6.28
N SER A 26 13.87 2.56 -5.44
CA SER A 26 15.26 2.83 -5.75
C SER A 26 16.15 1.67 -5.28
N ASP A 27 16.92 1.10 -6.20
CA ASP A 27 17.97 0.13 -5.85
C ASP A 27 19.26 0.82 -5.41
N SER A 28 19.34 2.13 -5.63
CA SER A 28 20.49 2.95 -5.29
C SER A 28 20.03 4.19 -4.53
N GLU A 29 21.00 4.90 -3.99
CA GLU A 29 20.78 6.15 -3.30
C GLU A 29 19.99 7.14 -4.17
N VAL A 30 18.95 7.73 -3.58
CA VAL A 30 18.19 8.81 -4.22
C VAL A 30 18.72 10.14 -3.71
N ASP A 31 19.09 11.03 -4.63
CA ASP A 31 19.63 12.33 -4.30
C ASP A 31 18.56 13.24 -3.68
N THR A 32 18.90 13.81 -2.52
CA THR A 32 18.02 14.71 -1.78
C THR A 32 17.57 15.90 -2.61
N ASP A 33 18.50 16.54 -3.32
CA ASP A 33 18.18 17.74 -4.12
C ASP A 33 17.21 17.41 -5.26
N THR A 34 17.38 16.27 -5.89
CA THR A 34 16.48 15.80 -6.94
C THR A 34 15.07 15.58 -6.39
N LEU A 35 14.94 14.92 -5.24
CA LEU A 35 13.63 14.65 -4.63
C LEU A 35 12.95 15.95 -4.17
N VAL A 36 13.68 16.84 -3.54
CA VAL A 36 13.17 18.13 -3.07
C VAL A 36 12.60 18.93 -4.25
N THR A 37 13.34 19.00 -5.34
CA THR A 37 12.94 19.71 -6.54
C THR A 37 11.71 19.07 -7.19
N ARG A 38 11.74 17.74 -7.34
CA ARG A 38 10.65 17.00 -7.99
C ARG A 38 9.34 17.07 -7.21
N LEU A 39 9.41 17.02 -5.89
CA LEU A 39 8.24 17.05 -5.02
C LEU A 39 7.76 18.46 -4.68
N HIS A 40 8.51 19.48 -5.08
CA HIS A 40 8.19 20.89 -4.78
C HIS A 40 8.03 21.13 -3.27
N ILE A 41 8.95 20.61 -2.48
CA ILE A 41 8.99 20.79 -1.02
C ILE A 41 10.29 21.48 -0.62
N THR A 42 10.33 22.02 0.61
CA THR A 42 11.56 22.60 1.16
C THR A 42 12.44 21.50 1.73
N LYS A 43 13.73 21.77 1.92
CA LYS A 43 14.63 20.84 2.60
C LYS A 43 14.16 20.53 4.02
N LYS A 44 13.59 21.53 4.72
CA LYS A 44 13.02 21.34 6.04
C LYS A 44 11.87 20.34 6.03
N GLN A 45 10.97 20.46 5.07
CA GLN A 45 9.86 19.53 4.89
C GLN A 45 10.36 18.13 4.54
N TYR A 46 11.37 18.03 3.68
CA TYR A 46 11.99 16.77 3.31
C TYR A 46 12.56 16.05 4.55
N TYR A 47 13.39 16.72 5.34
CA TYR A 47 13.99 16.09 6.52
C TYR A 47 12.97 15.78 7.60
N SER A 48 11.93 16.57 7.73
CA SER A 48 10.82 16.29 8.65
C SER A 48 10.11 14.99 8.27
N ARG A 49 9.81 14.82 6.98
CA ARG A 49 9.17 13.59 6.46
C ARG A 49 10.08 12.38 6.56
N MET A 50 11.36 12.55 6.21
CA MET A 50 12.35 11.46 6.34
C MET A 50 12.55 11.03 7.78
N GLY A 51 12.51 11.98 8.72
CA GLY A 51 12.56 11.67 10.15
C GLY A 51 11.37 10.80 10.58
N LYS A 52 10.18 11.12 10.08
CA LYS A 52 8.97 10.34 10.36
C LYS A 52 9.04 8.93 9.79
N LEU A 53 9.53 8.79 8.56
CA LEU A 53 9.74 7.49 7.94
C LEU A 53 10.80 6.67 8.70
N THR A 54 11.85 7.30 9.17
CA THR A 54 12.91 6.66 9.96
C THR A 54 12.40 6.16 11.31
N ARG A 55 11.63 7.00 12.01
CA ARG A 55 11.03 6.60 13.31
C ARG A 55 10.12 5.41 13.17
N ASN A 56 9.44 5.28 12.04
CA ASN A 56 8.51 4.19 11.77
C ASN A 56 9.17 3.00 11.05
N LYS A 57 10.50 2.96 11.02
CA LYS A 57 11.30 1.84 10.50
C LYS A 57 11.10 1.56 9.01
N LEU A 58 10.63 2.52 8.25
CA LEU A 58 10.47 2.39 6.80
C LEU A 58 11.75 2.71 6.05
N VAL A 59 12.55 3.63 6.58
CA VAL A 59 13.88 3.93 6.02
C VAL A 59 14.91 3.92 7.14
N TYR A 60 16.17 3.72 6.76
CA TYR A 60 17.28 3.89 7.69
C TYR A 60 18.34 4.80 7.06
N ARG A 61 19.11 5.47 7.92
CA ARG A 61 20.17 6.38 7.50
C ARG A 61 21.52 5.79 7.81
N THR A 62 22.39 5.75 6.80
CA THR A 62 23.78 5.29 6.94
C THR A 62 24.69 6.22 6.15
N SER A 63 25.74 6.74 6.77
CA SER A 63 26.69 7.66 6.13
C SER A 63 26.02 8.87 5.48
N GLY A 64 25.00 9.42 6.14
CA GLY A 64 24.24 10.57 5.63
C GLY A 64 23.25 10.25 4.53
N ARG A 65 23.05 9.00 4.16
CA ARG A 65 22.19 8.56 3.06
C ARG A 65 21.04 7.72 3.59
N TYR A 66 19.89 7.79 2.91
CA TYR A 66 18.68 7.06 3.28
C TYR A 66 18.46 5.86 2.37
N PHE A 67 18.08 4.73 2.98
CA PHE A 67 17.83 3.47 2.29
C PHE A 67 16.52 2.85 2.76
N PRO A 68 15.79 2.15 1.87
CA PRO A 68 14.56 1.46 2.28
C PRO A 68 14.89 0.22 3.13
N THR A 69 14.04 -0.02 4.12
CA THR A 69 14.08 -1.27 4.90
C THR A 69 13.27 -2.36 4.18
N SER A 70 13.38 -3.60 4.66
CA SER A 70 12.52 -4.67 4.17
C SER A 70 11.04 -4.37 4.44
N LEU A 71 10.74 -3.77 5.59
CA LEU A 71 9.38 -3.32 5.92
C LEU A 71 8.87 -2.32 4.89
N CYS A 72 9.70 -1.36 4.46
CA CYS A 72 9.35 -0.40 3.42
C CYS A 72 8.91 -1.10 2.13
N LYS A 73 9.64 -2.13 1.73
CA LYS A 73 9.33 -2.88 0.49
C LYS A 73 7.98 -3.57 0.58
N ILE A 74 7.67 -4.19 1.72
CA ILE A 74 6.38 -4.85 1.95
C ILE A 74 5.23 -3.84 1.98
N VAL A 75 5.40 -2.73 2.67
CA VAL A 75 4.39 -1.67 2.73
C VAL A 75 4.15 -1.07 1.35
N CYS A 76 5.20 -0.91 0.55
CA CYS A 76 5.08 -0.41 -0.83
C CYS A 76 4.27 -1.36 -1.71
N GLU A 77 4.49 -2.67 -1.59
CA GLU A 77 3.70 -3.68 -2.29
C GLU A 77 2.22 -3.60 -1.89
N THR A 78 1.96 -3.48 -0.60
CA THR A 78 0.59 -3.35 -0.07
C THR A 78 -0.09 -2.09 -0.60
N GLN A 79 0.61 -0.96 -0.62
CA GLN A 79 0.08 0.30 -1.15
C GLN A 79 -0.21 0.19 -2.65
N THR A 80 0.63 -0.52 -3.39
CA THR A 80 0.42 -0.77 -4.82
C THR A 80 -0.85 -1.59 -5.06
N ILE A 81 -1.12 -2.58 -4.22
CA ILE A 81 -2.35 -3.39 -4.28
C ILE A 81 -3.58 -2.52 -4.04
N ILE A 82 -3.52 -1.62 -3.07
CA ILE A 82 -4.61 -0.66 -2.81
C ILE A 82 -4.89 0.16 -4.08
N GLY A 83 -3.84 0.66 -4.74
CA GLY A 83 -3.98 1.42 -5.99
C GLY A 83 -4.63 0.62 -7.11
N LYS A 84 -4.24 -0.65 -7.26
CA LYS A 84 -4.85 -1.55 -8.25
C LYS A 84 -6.32 -1.84 -7.94
N ALA A 85 -6.65 -2.03 -6.66
CA ALA A 85 -8.03 -2.24 -6.22
C ALA A 85 -8.90 -1.02 -6.56
N ILE A 86 -8.39 0.18 -6.33
CA ILE A 86 -9.09 1.42 -6.68
C ILE A 86 -9.29 1.52 -8.20
N ALA A 87 -8.28 1.16 -9.00
CA ALA A 87 -8.40 1.14 -10.46
C ALA A 87 -9.43 0.11 -10.94
N ASP A 88 -9.60 -0.98 -10.20
CA ASP A 88 -10.58 -2.03 -10.49
C ASP A 88 -11.92 -1.82 -9.78
N TYR A 89 -12.20 -0.61 -9.31
CA TYR A 89 -13.37 -0.30 -8.48
C TYR A 89 -14.69 -0.85 -9.08
N TRP A 90 -14.91 -0.66 -10.39
CA TRP A 90 -16.14 -1.11 -11.02
C TRP A 90 -16.24 -2.65 -11.09
N LYS A 91 -15.11 -3.34 -11.22
CA LYS A 91 -15.06 -4.80 -11.17
C LYS A 91 -15.39 -5.30 -9.77
N LEU A 92 -14.84 -4.66 -8.73
CA LEU A 92 -15.15 -4.98 -7.35
C LEU A 92 -16.63 -4.73 -7.03
N LYS A 93 -17.19 -3.64 -7.58
CA LYS A 93 -18.60 -3.33 -7.42
C LYS A 93 -19.50 -4.39 -8.06
N ALA A 94 -19.07 -4.95 -9.18
CA ALA A 94 -19.78 -6.08 -9.80
C ALA A 94 -19.76 -7.32 -8.91
N VAL A 95 -18.62 -7.59 -8.25
CA VAL A 95 -18.50 -8.69 -7.26
C VAL A 95 -19.44 -8.46 -6.09
N ASP A 96 -19.50 -7.22 -5.58
CA ASP A 96 -20.42 -6.86 -4.48
C ASP A 96 -21.88 -7.14 -4.86
N GLY A 97 -22.24 -6.86 -6.12
CA GLY A 97 -23.59 -7.14 -6.63
C GLY A 97 -23.93 -8.63 -6.60
N LEU A 98 -22.95 -9.49 -6.85
CA LEU A 98 -23.15 -10.94 -6.78
C LEU A 98 -23.37 -11.42 -5.35
N GLU A 99 -22.61 -10.85 -4.37
CA GLU A 99 -22.72 -11.24 -2.97
C GLU A 99 -24.02 -10.77 -2.33
N ASN A 100 -24.54 -9.65 -2.75
CA ASN A 100 -25.73 -9.00 -2.17
C ASN A 100 -27.04 -9.35 -2.90
N SER A 101 -26.98 -10.28 -3.84
CA SER A 101 -28.17 -10.74 -4.56
C SER A 101 -29.05 -11.58 -3.63
N ASP A 102 -30.30 -11.14 -3.38
CA ASP A 102 -31.26 -11.81 -2.51
C ASP A 102 -31.83 -13.08 -3.13
N SER A 103 -31.70 -13.27 -4.43
CA SER A 103 -32.17 -14.46 -5.13
C SER A 103 -31.00 -15.41 -5.31
N ASP A 104 -31.16 -16.62 -4.87
CA ASP A 104 -30.24 -17.75 -5.08
C ASP A 104 -28.77 -17.42 -4.84
N GLN A 105 -28.26 -17.84 -3.70
CA GLN A 105 -26.84 -17.75 -3.44
C GLN A 105 -26.07 -18.45 -4.55
N MET A 106 -25.20 -17.70 -5.23
CA MET A 106 -24.31 -18.27 -6.22
C MET A 106 -23.42 -19.32 -5.59
N PRO A 107 -23.30 -20.54 -6.16
CA PRO A 107 -22.37 -21.53 -5.66
C PRO A 107 -20.95 -20.95 -5.60
N LYS A 108 -20.19 -21.34 -4.58
CA LYS A 108 -18.81 -20.84 -4.37
C LYS A 108 -17.94 -21.04 -5.61
N GLU A 109 -18.08 -22.17 -6.30
CA GLU A 109 -17.31 -22.45 -7.51
C GLU A 109 -17.58 -21.46 -8.62
N GLU A 110 -18.86 -21.08 -8.82
CA GLU A 110 -19.24 -20.07 -9.81
C GLU A 110 -18.74 -18.68 -9.41
N TYR A 111 -18.83 -18.33 -8.14
CA TYR A 111 -18.29 -17.09 -7.60
C TYR A 111 -16.79 -17.00 -7.87
N ASP A 112 -16.03 -18.05 -7.58
CA ASP A 112 -14.58 -18.09 -7.80
C ASP A 112 -14.23 -17.91 -9.28
N LYS A 113 -15.02 -18.49 -10.19
CA LYS A 113 -14.83 -18.34 -11.63
C LYS A 113 -15.05 -16.90 -12.08
N VAL A 114 -16.07 -16.24 -11.56
CA VAL A 114 -16.36 -14.85 -11.88
C VAL A 114 -15.24 -13.94 -11.38
N VAL A 115 -14.78 -14.15 -10.16
CA VAL A 115 -13.66 -13.39 -9.59
C VAL A 115 -12.40 -13.58 -10.44
N ASP A 116 -12.09 -14.81 -10.82
CA ASP A 116 -10.93 -15.10 -11.68
C ASP A 116 -11.02 -14.41 -13.05
N ALA A 117 -12.22 -14.32 -13.61
CA ALA A 117 -12.42 -13.68 -14.90
C ALA A 117 -12.33 -12.15 -14.84
N LEU A 118 -12.76 -11.53 -13.73
CA LEU A 118 -12.82 -10.08 -13.58
C LEU A 118 -11.53 -9.48 -13.03
N ILE A 119 -10.88 -10.16 -12.10
CA ILE A 119 -9.75 -9.64 -11.34
C ILE A 119 -8.47 -10.36 -11.76
N ASP A 120 -7.46 -9.59 -12.14
CA ASP A 120 -6.16 -10.14 -12.55
C ASP A 120 -5.20 -10.29 -11.36
N ASN A 121 -5.30 -9.44 -10.36
CA ASN A 121 -4.34 -9.42 -9.25
C ASN A 121 -4.63 -10.54 -8.24
N ASP A 122 -3.63 -11.40 -7.99
CA ASP A 122 -3.76 -12.56 -7.11
C ASP A 122 -4.05 -12.19 -5.65
N MET A 123 -3.46 -11.11 -5.15
CA MET A 123 -3.69 -10.66 -3.77
C MET A 123 -5.10 -10.15 -3.57
N ILE A 124 -5.65 -9.44 -4.57
CA ILE A 124 -7.03 -8.98 -4.54
C ILE A 124 -7.98 -10.18 -4.59
N LYS A 125 -7.72 -11.15 -5.47
CA LYS A 125 -8.51 -12.40 -5.55
C LYS A 125 -8.52 -13.11 -4.21
N LYS A 126 -7.36 -13.25 -3.59
CA LYS A 126 -7.23 -13.89 -2.28
C LYS A 126 -8.06 -13.17 -1.22
N GLY A 127 -8.00 -11.84 -1.19
CA GLY A 127 -8.79 -11.03 -0.27
C GLY A 127 -10.28 -11.23 -0.44
N LEU A 128 -10.77 -11.34 -1.68
CA LEU A 128 -12.19 -11.56 -1.97
C LEU A 128 -12.66 -12.96 -1.58
N ARG A 129 -11.80 -13.96 -1.70
CA ARG A 129 -12.13 -15.37 -1.38
C ARG A 129 -12.05 -15.68 0.09
N THR A 130 -11.29 -14.89 0.86
CA THR A 130 -11.07 -15.14 2.27
C THR A 130 -12.25 -14.63 3.08
N LYS A 131 -12.98 -15.52 3.73
CA LYS A 131 -14.08 -15.20 4.64
C LYS A 131 -13.63 -15.07 6.10
N SER A 132 -12.35 -15.31 6.38
CA SER A 132 -11.82 -15.22 7.73
C SER A 132 -11.68 -13.75 8.15
N ARG A 133 -12.21 -13.42 9.31
CA ARG A 133 -12.07 -12.06 9.88
C ARG A 133 -10.66 -11.91 10.45
N ILE A 134 -10.08 -10.74 10.21
CA ILE A 134 -8.81 -10.39 10.83
C ILE A 134 -9.06 -10.17 12.32
N PRO A 135 -8.33 -10.88 13.22
CA PRO A 135 -8.49 -10.66 14.66
C PRO A 135 -8.18 -9.21 15.04
N LEU A 136 -9.03 -8.63 15.90
CA LEU A 136 -8.86 -7.23 16.34
C LEU A 136 -7.54 -6.99 17.05
N GLU A 137 -6.98 -8.02 17.67
CA GLU A 137 -5.71 -7.93 18.39
C GLU A 137 -4.51 -7.66 17.47
N ILE A 138 -4.65 -7.90 16.16
CA ILE A 138 -3.59 -7.66 15.17
C ILE A 138 -3.59 -6.19 14.70
N VAL A 139 -4.70 -5.53 14.86
CA VAL A 139 -4.86 -4.13 14.47
C VAL A 139 -4.43 -3.16 15.59
#